data_58c096793c468907c9b35161a4a2c016
#
_entry.id   58c096793c468907c9b35161a4a2c016
#
_cell.length_a   1.000
_cell.length_b   1.000
_cell.length_c   1.000
_cell.angle_alpha   90.00
_cell.angle_beta   90.00
_cell.angle_gamma   90.00
#
_symmetry.space_group_name_H-M   'P 1'
#
loop_
_entity.id
_entity.type
_entity.pdbx_description
1 polymer ?
#
loop_
_entity_poly.entity_id
_entity_poly.type
_entity_poly.pdbx_seq_one_letter_code
_entity_poly.pdbx_strand_id
1 'polypeptide(L)'
;WVRSQIGSKVERRDYRQTGVVANFKAAQPHRETAYQWFRDGEIVALLPLPDGHVSLVWSAHTAHADELLALDPARLAAEVERVTLNRLGALECVTPAQGFPLALQTVDRLVAPRVALVGDAAHLIHPLAGQGMNLGLRDVAALADVLANREAFRDLGDTVLLRRYERARREDIRALMVATDGLQRLFSLPGALARIVRNAGMALVGAQPLVKRWLVASALG
;
A
#
# COMPACT_ATOMS: atom_id res chain seq x y z
N TRP A 1 21.04 3.83 1.29
CA TRP A 1 22.26 4.61 1.14
C TRP A 1 21.98 6.12 1.32
N VAL A 2 21.09 6.77 0.51
CA VAL A 2 20.85 8.22 0.61
C VAL A 2 20.47 8.65 2.03
N ARG A 3 19.57 7.92 2.71
CA ARG A 3 19.17 8.20 4.10
C ARG A 3 20.36 8.25 5.07
N SER A 4 21.29 7.31 4.95
CA SER A 4 22.48 7.28 5.81
C SER A 4 23.42 8.45 5.55
N GLN A 5 23.53 8.93 4.28
CA GLN A 5 24.36 10.08 3.93
C GLN A 5 23.86 11.39 4.55
N ILE A 6 22.56 11.54 4.73
CA ILE A 6 21.97 12.74 5.36
C ILE A 6 21.75 12.59 6.87
N GLY A 7 22.19 11.46 7.46
CA GLY A 7 22.01 11.18 8.88
C GLY A 7 20.53 11.02 9.29
N SER A 8 19.64 10.65 8.36
CA SER A 8 18.25 10.40 8.67
C SER A 8 18.07 9.09 9.40
N LYS A 9 17.44 9.13 10.57
CA LYS A 9 17.11 7.95 11.37
C LYS A 9 15.86 7.30 10.82
N VAL A 10 15.89 5.97 10.71
CA VAL A 10 14.78 5.17 10.22
C VAL A 10 14.13 4.46 11.41
N GLU A 11 12.84 4.70 11.59
CA GLU A 11 11.99 3.87 12.45
C GLU A 11 11.29 2.85 11.57
N ARG A 12 11.49 1.56 11.86
CA ARG A 12 10.89 0.46 11.12
C ARG A 12 10.18 -0.48 12.07
N ARG A 13 8.92 -0.81 11.73
CA ARG A 13 8.12 -1.82 12.41
C ARG A 13 7.72 -2.90 11.40
N ASP A 14 8.16 -4.11 11.65
CA ASP A 14 7.79 -5.28 10.85
C ASP A 14 6.35 -5.70 11.19
N TYR A 15 5.55 -5.97 10.16
CA TYR A 15 4.20 -6.52 10.32
C TYR A 15 4.19 -8.03 10.50
N ARG A 16 5.34 -8.71 10.36
CA ARG A 16 5.46 -10.17 10.29
C ARG A 16 4.58 -10.74 9.19
N GLN A 17 4.48 -10.02 8.10
CA GLN A 17 3.75 -10.37 6.91
C GLN A 17 4.64 -10.18 5.69
N THR A 18 4.35 -10.98 4.65
CA THR A 18 5.00 -10.89 3.34
C THR A 18 3.90 -10.70 2.30
N GLY A 19 4.08 -9.76 1.41
CA GLY A 19 3.25 -9.59 0.23
C GLY A 19 3.69 -10.58 -0.83
N VAL A 20 2.86 -11.56 -1.14
CA VAL A 20 3.06 -12.48 -2.25
C VAL A 20 2.39 -11.90 -3.49
N VAL A 21 3.16 -11.73 -4.56
CA VAL A 21 2.71 -11.13 -5.82
C VAL A 21 2.93 -12.10 -6.96
N ALA A 22 1.91 -12.30 -7.78
CA ALA A 22 1.98 -13.06 -9.03
C ALA A 22 0.90 -12.57 -9.99
N ASN A 23 1.08 -12.77 -11.29
CA ASN A 23 0.05 -12.46 -12.28
C ASN A 23 -0.61 -13.71 -12.82
N PHE A 24 -1.91 -13.60 -13.08
CA PHE A 24 -2.72 -14.71 -13.59
C PHE A 24 -3.54 -14.25 -14.78
N LYS A 25 -3.77 -15.16 -15.73
CA LYS A 25 -4.81 -15.04 -16.72
C LYS A 25 -6.10 -15.62 -16.14
N ALA A 26 -7.19 -14.86 -16.20
CA ALA A 26 -8.47 -15.26 -15.63
C ALA A 26 -9.42 -15.80 -16.71
N ALA A 27 -10.15 -16.88 -16.41
CA ALA A 27 -11.14 -17.43 -17.33
C ALA A 27 -12.40 -16.55 -17.45
N GLN A 28 -12.72 -15.77 -16.40
CA GLN A 28 -13.84 -14.85 -16.42
C GLN A 28 -13.35 -13.38 -16.41
N PRO A 29 -14.06 -12.46 -17.09
CA PRO A 29 -13.65 -11.06 -17.19
C PRO A 29 -13.75 -10.37 -15.82
N HIS A 30 -12.69 -9.67 -15.42
CA HIS A 30 -12.67 -8.87 -14.19
C HIS A 30 -13.47 -7.56 -14.31
N ARG A 31 -13.87 -7.11 -15.52
CA ARG A 31 -14.68 -5.90 -15.79
C ARG A 31 -14.08 -4.65 -15.12
N GLU A 32 -12.74 -4.50 -15.18
CA GLU A 32 -12.00 -3.37 -14.60
C GLU A 32 -12.22 -3.21 -13.08
N THR A 33 -12.60 -4.31 -12.41
CA THR A 33 -12.93 -4.32 -10.99
C THR A 33 -11.78 -4.94 -10.21
N ALA A 34 -11.29 -4.22 -9.19
CA ALA A 34 -10.40 -4.75 -8.17
C ALA A 34 -11.22 -5.48 -7.11
N TYR A 35 -10.84 -6.69 -6.78
CA TYR A 35 -11.48 -7.49 -5.73
C TYR A 35 -10.53 -7.63 -4.55
N GLN A 36 -11.10 -7.63 -3.34
CA GLN A 36 -10.31 -7.78 -2.12
C GLN A 36 -11.06 -8.62 -1.10
N TRP A 37 -10.36 -9.56 -0.46
CA TRP A 37 -10.88 -10.43 0.59
C TRP A 37 -10.03 -10.26 1.84
N PHE A 38 -10.70 -10.19 2.98
CA PHE A 38 -10.08 -10.09 4.30
C PHE A 38 -10.36 -11.36 5.07
N ARG A 39 -9.33 -12.12 5.41
CA ARG A 39 -9.42 -13.42 6.07
C ARG A 39 -8.31 -13.57 7.11
N ASP A 40 -8.69 -13.87 8.35
CA ASP A 40 -7.79 -14.27 9.44
C ASP A 40 -6.52 -13.39 9.58
N GLY A 41 -6.68 -12.09 9.40
CA GLY A 41 -5.58 -11.12 9.45
C GLY A 41 -4.78 -10.99 8.16
N GLU A 42 -5.12 -11.76 7.12
CA GLU A 42 -4.53 -11.69 5.78
C GLU A 42 -5.45 -10.94 4.80
N ILE A 43 -4.86 -10.44 3.74
CA ILE A 43 -5.58 -9.69 2.70
C ILE A 43 -5.16 -10.23 1.35
N VAL A 44 -6.15 -10.69 0.59
CA VAL A 44 -5.97 -11.14 -0.79
C VAL A 44 -6.61 -10.12 -1.72
N ALA A 45 -5.86 -9.60 -2.66
CA ALA A 45 -6.38 -8.69 -3.69
C ALA A 45 -6.10 -9.25 -5.08
N LEU A 46 -7.09 -9.16 -5.96
CA LEU A 46 -6.94 -9.37 -7.40
C LEU A 46 -7.19 -8.03 -8.11
N LEU A 47 -6.15 -7.50 -8.70
CA LEU A 47 -6.16 -6.20 -9.38
C LEU A 47 -6.26 -6.40 -10.88
N PRO A 48 -7.16 -5.67 -11.58
CA PRO A 48 -7.33 -5.84 -13.02
C PRO A 48 -6.08 -5.40 -13.78
N LEU A 49 -5.67 -6.21 -14.74
CA LEU A 49 -4.63 -5.92 -15.73
C LEU A 49 -5.24 -6.03 -17.14
N PRO A 50 -4.60 -5.45 -18.16
CA PRO A 50 -5.03 -5.61 -19.55
C PRO A 50 -5.17 -7.08 -19.97
N ASP A 51 -5.90 -7.33 -21.06
CA ASP A 51 -6.02 -8.63 -21.75
C ASP A 51 -6.53 -9.78 -20.87
N GLY A 52 -7.42 -9.48 -19.91
CA GLY A 52 -8.02 -10.47 -19.03
C GLY A 52 -7.09 -11.01 -17.96
N HIS A 53 -5.97 -10.35 -17.72
CA HIS A 53 -5.06 -10.69 -16.64
C HIS A 53 -5.44 -10.02 -15.33
N VAL A 54 -4.99 -10.60 -14.23
CA VAL A 54 -5.09 -10.02 -12.88
C VAL A 54 -3.77 -10.15 -12.15
N SER A 55 -3.44 -9.14 -11.35
CA SER A 55 -2.31 -9.20 -10.42
C SER A 55 -2.81 -9.59 -9.04
N LEU A 56 -2.26 -10.67 -8.50
CA LEU A 56 -2.43 -11.05 -7.11
C LEU A 56 -1.52 -10.16 -6.24
N VAL A 57 -2.09 -9.64 -5.16
CA VAL A 57 -1.34 -9.08 -4.03
C VAL A 57 -1.90 -9.73 -2.76
N TRP A 58 -1.16 -10.67 -2.18
CA TRP A 58 -1.57 -11.38 -0.98
C TRP A 58 -0.68 -10.99 0.20
N SER A 59 -1.19 -10.19 1.11
CA SER A 59 -0.52 -9.90 2.37
C SER A 59 -0.79 -11.06 3.34
N ALA A 60 0.14 -12.01 3.40
CA ALA A 60 0.05 -13.19 4.23
C ALA A 60 1.01 -13.15 5.42
N HIS A 61 0.72 -13.88 6.50
CA HIS A 61 1.69 -14.12 7.57
C HIS A 61 2.96 -14.76 6.98
N THR A 62 4.15 -14.39 7.47
CA THR A 62 5.42 -14.78 6.85
C THR A 62 5.52 -16.30 6.64
N ALA A 63 5.15 -17.13 7.63
CA ALA A 63 5.17 -18.57 7.48
C ALA A 63 4.25 -19.09 6.37
N HIS A 64 3.03 -18.56 6.26
CA HIS A 64 2.09 -18.91 5.19
C HIS A 64 2.57 -18.38 3.82
N ALA A 65 3.17 -17.20 3.78
CA ALA A 65 3.76 -16.66 2.55
C ALA A 65 4.90 -17.55 2.03
N ASP A 66 5.73 -18.10 2.92
CA ASP A 66 6.80 -19.03 2.55
C ASP A 66 6.22 -20.32 1.95
N GLU A 67 5.10 -20.81 2.51
CA GLU A 67 4.36 -21.95 1.93
C GLU A 67 3.82 -21.63 0.53
N LEU A 68 3.19 -20.44 0.36
CA LEU A 68 2.65 -20.00 -0.94
C LEU A 68 3.74 -19.87 -2.01
N LEU A 69 4.90 -19.31 -1.62
CA LEU A 69 6.05 -19.13 -2.52
C LEU A 69 6.71 -20.43 -2.92
N ALA A 70 6.56 -21.51 -2.13
CA ALA A 70 7.05 -22.85 -2.43
C ALA A 70 6.11 -23.66 -3.34
N LEU A 71 4.88 -23.20 -3.58
CA LEU A 71 3.94 -23.87 -4.46
C LEU A 71 4.38 -23.78 -5.93
N ASP A 72 4.11 -24.84 -6.68
CA ASP A 72 4.16 -24.75 -8.12
C ASP A 72 3.05 -23.85 -8.68
N PRO A 73 3.18 -23.33 -9.92
CA PRO A 73 2.22 -22.40 -10.50
C PRO A 73 0.76 -22.89 -10.49
N ALA A 74 0.52 -24.17 -10.71
CA ALA A 74 -0.83 -24.74 -10.77
C ALA A 74 -1.46 -24.82 -9.37
N ARG A 75 -0.68 -25.22 -8.37
CA ARG A 75 -1.14 -25.25 -6.97
C ARG A 75 -1.38 -23.87 -6.42
N LEU A 76 -0.52 -22.89 -6.75
CA LEU A 76 -0.74 -21.50 -6.37
C LEU A 76 -2.04 -20.96 -6.98
N ALA A 77 -2.30 -21.22 -8.26
CA ALA A 77 -3.55 -20.84 -8.92
C ALA A 77 -4.77 -21.43 -8.22
N ALA A 78 -4.75 -22.74 -7.93
CA ALA A 78 -5.83 -23.42 -7.22
C ALA A 78 -6.06 -22.84 -5.80
N GLU A 79 -5.00 -22.47 -5.09
CA GLU A 79 -5.12 -21.86 -3.78
C GLU A 79 -5.72 -20.45 -3.86
N VAL A 80 -5.32 -19.63 -4.86
CA VAL A 80 -5.91 -18.33 -5.13
C VAL A 80 -7.38 -18.46 -5.50
N GLU A 81 -7.75 -19.40 -6.39
CA GLU A 81 -9.16 -19.70 -6.72
C GLU A 81 -9.98 -20.01 -5.47
N ARG A 82 -9.48 -20.90 -4.62
CA ARG A 82 -10.13 -21.31 -3.38
C ARG A 82 -10.41 -20.14 -2.43
N VAL A 83 -9.39 -19.30 -2.17
CA VAL A 83 -9.51 -18.19 -1.21
C VAL A 83 -10.34 -17.03 -1.76
N THR A 84 -10.37 -16.85 -3.08
CA THR A 84 -11.17 -15.85 -3.80
C THR A 84 -12.58 -16.34 -4.16
N LEU A 85 -12.97 -17.53 -3.66
CA LEU A 85 -14.27 -18.14 -3.92
C LEU A 85 -14.55 -18.30 -5.42
N ASN A 86 -13.54 -18.63 -6.20
CA ASN A 86 -13.59 -18.82 -7.63
C ASN A 86 -14.22 -17.63 -8.40
N ARG A 87 -14.00 -16.41 -7.89
CA ARG A 87 -14.66 -15.19 -8.39
C ARG A 87 -14.40 -14.90 -9.87
N LEU A 88 -13.24 -15.28 -10.37
CA LEU A 88 -12.83 -15.03 -11.75
C LEU A 88 -12.67 -16.34 -12.56
N GLY A 89 -13.25 -17.43 -12.05
CA GLY A 89 -13.11 -18.75 -12.66
C GLY A 89 -11.69 -19.32 -12.54
N ALA A 90 -11.33 -20.22 -13.42
CA ALA A 90 -10.00 -20.80 -13.45
C ALA A 90 -8.93 -19.73 -13.69
N LEU A 91 -7.81 -19.85 -12.98
CA LEU A 91 -6.67 -18.96 -13.07
C LEU A 91 -5.45 -19.73 -13.62
N GLU A 92 -4.76 -19.11 -14.55
CA GLU A 92 -3.48 -19.61 -15.07
C GLU A 92 -2.36 -18.67 -14.61
N CYS A 93 -1.41 -19.19 -13.85
CA CYS A 93 -0.28 -18.39 -13.35
C CYS A 93 0.69 -18.08 -14.50
N VAL A 94 0.87 -16.79 -14.80
CA VAL A 94 1.69 -16.33 -15.94
C VAL A 94 3.04 -15.72 -15.51
N THR A 95 3.22 -15.43 -14.22
CA THR A 95 4.52 -15.00 -13.69
C THR A 95 4.89 -15.79 -12.43
N PRO A 96 6.16 -16.03 -12.17
CA PRO A 96 6.60 -16.60 -10.90
C PRO A 96 6.12 -15.76 -9.72
N ALA A 97 5.73 -16.39 -8.62
CA ALA A 97 5.41 -15.71 -7.37
C ALA A 97 6.66 -15.05 -6.77
N GLN A 98 6.50 -13.85 -6.26
CA GLN A 98 7.56 -13.10 -5.57
C GLN A 98 7.08 -12.63 -4.20
N GLY A 99 7.97 -12.68 -3.20
CA GLY A 99 7.68 -12.28 -1.83
C GLY A 99 8.37 -10.96 -1.46
N PHE A 100 7.62 -10.05 -0.85
CA PHE A 100 8.10 -8.74 -0.37
C PHE A 100 7.76 -8.58 1.10
N PRO A 101 8.76 -8.52 2.02
CA PRO A 101 8.51 -8.30 3.44
C PRO A 101 7.76 -6.98 3.69
N LEU A 102 6.65 -7.04 4.44
CA LEU A 102 5.82 -5.88 4.73
C LEU A 102 6.26 -5.22 6.04
N ALA A 103 6.51 -3.92 5.98
CA ALA A 103 6.90 -3.13 7.13
C ALA A 103 6.31 -1.73 7.05
N LEU A 104 6.10 -1.13 8.22
CA LEU A 104 5.92 0.30 8.36
C LEU A 104 7.30 0.93 8.53
N GLN A 105 7.61 1.94 7.75
CA GLN A 105 8.87 2.67 7.88
C GLN A 105 8.63 4.17 7.81
N THR A 106 9.27 4.90 8.69
CA THR A 106 9.33 6.36 8.67
C THR A 106 10.75 6.84 8.84
N VAL A 107 10.95 8.11 8.52
CA VAL A 107 12.19 8.82 8.79
C VAL A 107 11.94 10.03 9.68
N ASP A 108 12.91 10.37 10.52
CA ASP A 108 12.85 11.55 11.39
C ASP A 108 13.02 12.86 10.60
N ARG A 109 13.69 12.78 9.44
CA ARG A 109 14.05 13.91 8.59
C ARG A 109 13.85 13.57 7.13
N LEU A 110 13.03 14.37 6.45
CA LEU A 110 12.77 14.24 5.00
C LEU A 110 13.78 15.00 4.15
N VAL A 111 14.44 16.03 4.72
CA VAL A 111 15.31 16.93 3.95
C VAL A 111 16.65 17.17 4.64
N ALA A 112 17.66 17.43 3.82
CA ALA A 112 18.97 17.94 4.20
C ALA A 112 19.46 18.93 3.11
N PRO A 113 20.57 19.66 3.31
CA PRO A 113 21.10 20.51 2.25
C PRO A 113 21.21 19.77 0.93
N ARG A 114 20.55 20.26 -0.12
CA ARG A 114 20.49 19.71 -1.48
C ARG A 114 19.88 18.30 -1.62
N VAL A 115 19.20 17.79 -0.59
CA VAL A 115 18.58 16.46 -0.60
C VAL A 115 17.14 16.54 -0.09
N ALA A 116 16.23 15.90 -0.80
CA ALA A 116 14.87 15.61 -0.35
C ALA A 116 14.57 14.12 -0.56
N LEU A 117 14.04 13.46 0.46
CA LEU A 117 13.57 12.07 0.38
C LEU A 117 12.11 12.06 -0.08
N VAL A 118 11.78 11.18 -1.02
CA VAL A 118 10.44 10.99 -1.56
C VAL A 118 10.08 9.49 -1.63
N GLY A 119 8.80 9.15 -1.61
CA GLY A 119 8.32 7.78 -1.73
C GLY A 119 8.93 6.83 -0.69
N ASP A 120 9.30 5.63 -1.09
CA ASP A 120 9.84 4.57 -0.21
C ASP A 120 11.14 4.97 0.52
N ALA A 121 11.86 5.95 -0.01
CA ALA A 121 13.01 6.51 0.68
C ALA A 121 12.61 7.32 1.92
N ALA A 122 11.44 7.92 1.92
CA ALA A 122 10.88 8.73 2.99
C ALA A 122 9.98 7.91 3.94
N HIS A 123 9.13 7.06 3.39
CA HIS A 123 8.12 6.30 4.13
C HIS A 123 7.73 5.01 3.39
N LEU A 124 7.44 3.97 4.16
CA LEU A 124 6.86 2.73 3.66
C LEU A 124 5.60 2.45 4.48
N ILE A 125 4.48 2.22 3.81
CA ILE A 125 3.20 1.93 4.44
C ILE A 125 2.69 0.54 4.05
N HIS A 126 1.76 -0.01 4.84
CA HIS A 126 1.14 -1.29 4.52
C HIS A 126 0.37 -1.19 3.20
N PRO A 127 0.47 -2.19 2.29
CA PRO A 127 -0.19 -2.16 0.97
C PRO A 127 -1.72 -2.30 1.02
N LEU A 128 -2.33 -2.32 2.20
CA LEU A 128 -3.75 -2.55 2.46
C LEU A 128 -4.68 -1.70 1.58
N ALA A 129 -4.27 -0.49 1.22
CA ALA A 129 -5.07 0.41 0.39
C ALA A 129 -4.40 0.72 -0.97
N GLY A 130 -3.29 0.06 -1.32
CA GLY A 130 -2.54 0.37 -2.55
C GLY A 130 -1.97 1.80 -2.60
N GLN A 131 -1.90 2.50 -1.47
CA GLN A 131 -1.61 3.94 -1.39
C GLN A 131 -0.12 4.31 -1.41
N GLY A 132 0.79 3.32 -1.37
CA GLY A 132 2.24 3.59 -1.29
C GLY A 132 2.74 4.43 -2.45
N MET A 133 2.41 4.04 -3.68
CA MET A 133 2.78 4.78 -4.89
C MET A 133 2.11 6.15 -4.94
N ASN A 134 0.82 6.25 -4.62
CA ASN A 134 0.09 7.52 -4.63
C ASN A 134 0.69 8.50 -3.62
N LEU A 135 1.10 8.02 -2.44
CA LEU A 135 1.78 8.84 -1.44
C LEU A 135 3.11 9.37 -1.97
N GLY A 136 3.90 8.54 -2.65
CA GLY A 136 5.15 8.95 -3.32
C GLY A 136 4.93 9.96 -4.44
N LEU A 137 3.88 9.80 -5.26
CA LEU A 137 3.53 10.78 -6.30
C LEU A 137 3.13 12.14 -5.71
N ARG A 138 2.40 12.14 -4.59
CA ARG A 138 2.09 13.38 -3.86
C ARG A 138 3.36 14.05 -3.29
N ASP A 139 4.36 13.27 -2.88
CA ASP A 139 5.65 13.84 -2.47
C ASP A 139 6.32 14.56 -3.64
N VAL A 140 6.35 13.92 -4.82
CA VAL A 140 6.93 14.51 -6.03
C VAL A 140 6.19 15.80 -6.40
N ALA A 141 4.85 15.78 -6.40
CA ALA A 141 4.05 16.95 -6.71
C ALA A 141 4.31 18.11 -5.73
N ALA A 142 4.32 17.83 -4.41
CA ALA A 142 4.59 18.84 -3.39
C ALA A 142 6.02 19.41 -3.48
N LEU A 143 7.00 18.56 -3.78
CA LEU A 143 8.38 19.01 -3.98
C LEU A 143 8.50 19.88 -5.23
N ALA A 144 7.88 19.46 -6.34
CA ALA A 144 7.87 20.23 -7.59
C ALA A 144 7.23 21.61 -7.40
N ASP A 145 6.10 21.66 -6.69
CA ASP A 145 5.41 22.93 -6.39
C ASP A 145 6.29 23.87 -5.55
N VAL A 146 6.92 23.38 -4.49
CA VAL A 146 7.85 24.15 -3.67
C VAL A 146 9.04 24.68 -4.46
N LEU A 147 9.59 23.88 -5.37
CA LEU A 147 10.72 24.29 -6.19
C LEU A 147 10.31 25.29 -7.29
N ALA A 148 9.12 25.14 -7.88
CA ALA A 148 8.60 26.05 -8.89
C ALA A 148 8.27 27.43 -8.32
N ASN A 149 7.69 27.48 -7.10
CA ASN A 149 7.26 28.72 -6.43
C ASN A 149 8.34 29.31 -5.51
N ARG A 150 9.62 28.96 -5.71
CA ARG A 150 10.71 29.55 -4.93
C ARG A 150 10.96 30.99 -5.32
N GLU A 151 11.51 31.76 -4.38
CA GLU A 151 12.03 33.10 -4.66
C GLU A 151 13.20 33.01 -5.66
N ALA A 152 13.28 33.91 -6.64
CA ALA A 152 14.27 33.86 -7.73
C ALA A 152 15.74 33.83 -7.25
N PHE A 153 16.02 34.42 -6.10
CA PHE A 153 17.37 34.45 -5.52
C PHE A 153 17.73 33.18 -4.73
N ARG A 154 16.75 32.31 -4.46
CA ARG A 154 16.94 31.16 -3.57
C ARG A 154 17.48 29.96 -4.33
N ASP A 155 18.55 29.36 -3.81
CA ASP A 155 19.10 28.10 -4.34
C ASP A 155 18.11 26.94 -4.17
N LEU A 156 18.02 26.06 -5.18
CA LEU A 156 17.15 24.88 -5.14
C LEU A 156 17.46 23.92 -3.98
N GLY A 157 18.71 23.89 -3.54
CA GLY A 157 19.19 23.06 -2.44
C GLY A 157 19.11 23.71 -1.07
N ASP A 158 18.55 24.95 -0.99
CA ASP A 158 18.40 25.66 0.28
C ASP A 158 17.52 24.86 1.25
N THR A 159 18.05 24.57 2.43
CA THR A 159 17.33 23.83 3.47
C THR A 159 16.04 24.53 3.92
N VAL A 160 16.00 25.87 3.93
CA VAL A 160 14.78 26.63 4.29
C VAL A 160 13.69 26.40 3.26
N LEU A 161 14.06 26.34 1.97
CA LEU A 161 13.13 26.03 0.89
C LEU A 161 12.64 24.58 1.02
N LEU A 162 13.54 23.62 1.14
CA LEU A 162 13.20 22.18 1.22
C LEU A 162 12.37 21.85 2.46
N ARG A 163 12.53 22.57 3.56
CA ARG A 163 11.66 22.44 4.74
C ARG A 163 10.21 22.83 4.48
N ARG A 164 9.89 23.59 3.43
CA ARG A 164 8.49 23.86 3.03
C ARG A 164 7.85 22.55 2.56
N TYR A 165 8.56 21.78 1.73
CA TYR A 165 8.16 20.43 1.32
C TYR A 165 7.98 19.51 2.54
N GLU A 166 8.96 19.44 3.43
CA GLU A 166 8.88 18.59 4.63
C GLU A 166 7.65 18.92 5.48
N ARG A 167 7.34 20.20 5.70
CA ARG A 167 6.15 20.60 6.45
C ARG A 167 4.85 20.24 5.75
N ALA A 168 4.78 20.44 4.42
CA ALA A 168 3.60 20.12 3.63
C ALA A 168 3.27 18.62 3.65
N ARG A 169 4.32 17.76 3.70
CA ARG A 169 4.13 16.32 3.61
C ARG A 169 4.00 15.60 4.96
N ARG A 170 4.58 16.14 6.01
CA ARG A 170 4.69 15.47 7.32
C ARG A 170 3.34 15.08 7.91
N GLU A 171 2.34 15.93 7.80
CA GLU A 171 1.00 15.68 8.36
C GLU A 171 0.24 14.64 7.54
N ASP A 172 0.27 14.74 6.21
CA ASP A 172 -0.37 13.78 5.30
C ASP A 172 0.20 12.38 5.47
N ILE A 173 1.54 12.27 5.51
CA ILE A 173 2.23 11.00 5.73
C ILE A 173 1.79 10.39 7.07
N ARG A 174 1.81 11.18 8.16
CA ARG A 174 1.38 10.71 9.48
C ARG A 174 -0.07 10.27 9.51
N ALA A 175 -0.97 11.07 8.93
CA ALA A 175 -2.40 10.76 8.88
C ALA A 175 -2.65 9.43 8.15
N LEU A 176 -2.04 9.25 6.98
CA LEU A 176 -2.19 8.01 6.20
C LEU A 176 -1.56 6.81 6.92
N MET A 177 -0.43 6.99 7.58
CA MET A 177 0.20 5.92 8.38
C MET A 177 -0.67 5.48 9.54
N VAL A 178 -1.23 6.43 10.30
CA VAL A 178 -2.14 6.11 11.42
C VAL A 178 -3.40 5.40 10.89
N ALA A 179 -3.94 5.86 9.77
CA ALA A 179 -5.12 5.25 9.17
C ALA A 179 -4.84 3.82 8.69
N THR A 180 -3.76 3.60 7.93
CA THR A 180 -3.41 2.26 7.40
C THR A 180 -2.99 1.29 8.50
N ASP A 181 -2.23 1.75 9.50
CA ASP A 181 -1.85 0.96 10.65
C ASP A 181 -3.05 0.63 11.55
N GLY A 182 -3.93 1.59 11.76
CA GLY A 182 -5.17 1.39 12.52
C GLY A 182 -6.11 0.38 11.84
N LEU A 183 -6.29 0.49 10.53
CA LEU A 183 -7.04 -0.48 9.75
C LEU A 183 -6.40 -1.87 9.81
N GLN A 184 -5.10 -1.98 9.56
CA GLN A 184 -4.39 -3.25 9.62
C GLN A 184 -4.58 -3.93 10.99
N ARG A 185 -4.42 -3.19 12.10
CA ARG A 185 -4.66 -3.70 13.46
C ARG A 185 -6.10 -4.16 13.64
N LEU A 186 -7.09 -3.36 13.19
CA LEU A 186 -8.51 -3.71 13.29
C LEU A 186 -8.82 -5.00 12.52
N PHE A 187 -8.23 -5.18 11.33
CA PHE A 187 -8.42 -6.38 10.52
C PHE A 187 -7.67 -7.59 11.06
N SER A 188 -6.59 -7.40 11.80
CA SER A 188 -5.82 -8.47 12.46
C SER A 188 -6.38 -8.90 13.81
N LEU A 189 -7.33 -8.17 14.41
CA LEU A 189 -7.93 -8.56 15.69
C LEU A 189 -8.76 -9.84 15.53
N PRO A 190 -8.48 -10.90 16.32
CA PRO A 190 -9.28 -12.12 16.32
C PRO A 190 -10.62 -11.93 17.04
N GLY A 191 -11.58 -12.82 16.75
CA GLY A 191 -12.81 -12.92 17.51
C GLY A 191 -14.06 -12.37 16.82
N ALA A 192 -15.22 -12.83 17.31
CA ALA A 192 -16.53 -12.51 16.76
C ALA A 192 -16.87 -11.01 16.90
N LEU A 193 -16.50 -10.38 18.00
CA LEU A 193 -16.78 -8.97 18.27
C LEU A 193 -16.02 -8.07 17.27
N ALA A 194 -14.74 -8.36 17.03
CA ALA A 194 -13.94 -7.62 16.05
C ALA A 194 -14.53 -7.75 14.63
N ARG A 195 -15.02 -8.93 14.27
CA ARG A 195 -15.73 -9.19 13.01
C ARG A 195 -17.02 -8.37 12.88
N ILE A 196 -17.82 -8.29 13.95
CA ILE A 196 -19.04 -7.48 13.96
C ILE A 196 -18.72 -6.00 13.77
N VAL A 197 -17.74 -5.48 14.52
CA VAL A 197 -17.30 -4.07 14.42
C VAL A 197 -16.78 -3.74 13.01
N ARG A 198 -15.98 -4.62 12.41
CA ARG A 198 -15.51 -4.45 11.03
C ARG A 198 -16.65 -4.40 10.02
N ASN A 199 -17.57 -5.37 10.11
CA ASN A 199 -18.70 -5.45 9.19
C ASN A 199 -19.66 -4.27 9.35
N ALA A 200 -19.94 -3.86 10.58
CA ALA A 200 -20.77 -2.69 10.86
C ALA A 200 -20.10 -1.39 10.37
N GLY A 201 -18.80 -1.23 10.59
CA GLY A 201 -18.03 -0.08 10.10
C GLY A 201 -18.02 -0.01 8.56
N MET A 202 -17.79 -1.12 7.89
CA MET A 202 -17.83 -1.19 6.42
C MET A 202 -19.22 -0.91 5.86
N ALA A 203 -20.26 -1.45 6.49
CA ALA A 203 -21.66 -1.18 6.12
C ALA A 203 -22.01 0.31 6.29
N LEU A 204 -21.58 0.93 7.39
CA LEU A 204 -21.80 2.35 7.65
C LEU A 204 -21.13 3.23 6.61
N VAL A 205 -19.85 2.97 6.29
CA VAL A 205 -19.12 3.69 5.24
C VAL A 205 -19.79 3.47 3.87
N GLY A 206 -20.21 2.24 3.57
CA GLY A 206 -20.92 1.91 2.33
C GLY A 206 -22.27 2.62 2.19
N ALA A 207 -22.98 2.84 3.30
CA ALA A 207 -24.27 3.51 3.34
C ALA A 207 -24.18 5.04 3.30
N GLN A 208 -22.99 5.63 3.47
CA GLN A 208 -22.78 7.09 3.52
C GLN A 208 -22.11 7.60 2.23
N PRO A 209 -22.87 8.09 1.23
CA PRO A 209 -22.32 8.52 -0.06
C PRO A 209 -21.27 9.63 0.06
N LEU A 210 -21.43 10.55 1.02
CA LEU A 210 -20.50 11.65 1.24
C LEU A 210 -19.15 11.15 1.78
N VAL A 211 -19.18 10.23 2.75
CA VAL A 211 -17.97 9.62 3.30
C VAL A 211 -17.24 8.81 2.22
N LYS A 212 -18.00 8.03 1.43
CA LYS A 212 -17.46 7.27 0.32
C LYS A 212 -16.80 8.17 -0.74
N ARG A 213 -17.47 9.26 -1.13
CA ARG A 213 -16.92 10.25 -2.10
C ARG A 213 -15.66 10.92 -1.55
N TRP A 214 -15.65 11.30 -0.27
CA TRP A 214 -14.48 11.87 0.36
C TRP A 214 -13.30 10.89 0.42
N LEU A 215 -13.54 9.63 0.80
CA LEU A 215 -12.52 8.58 0.80
C LEU A 215 -11.96 8.32 -0.61
N VAL A 216 -12.84 8.25 -1.62
CA VAL A 216 -12.41 8.06 -3.02
C VAL A 216 -11.60 9.27 -3.50
N ALA A 217 -12.06 10.50 -3.24
CA ALA A 217 -11.32 11.71 -3.59
C ALA A 217 -9.94 11.76 -2.91
N SER A 218 -9.88 11.41 -1.62
CA SER A 218 -8.62 11.34 -0.88
C SER A 218 -7.69 10.23 -1.38
N ALA A 219 -8.22 9.17 -2.01
CA ALA A 219 -7.42 8.09 -2.59
C ALA A 219 -6.90 8.44 -3.98
N LEU A 220 -7.63 9.26 -4.73
CA LEU A 220 -7.25 9.68 -6.08
C LEU A 220 -6.28 10.88 -6.10
N GLY A 221 -6.20 11.66 -5.04
CA GLY A 221 -5.26 12.79 -4.88
C GLY A 221 -5.95 14.12 -5.00
#